data_4f7fba4eff993919fac94609a867ca6e
#
_entry.id   4f7fba4eff993919fac94609a867ca6e
#
_cell.length_a   1.000
_cell.length_b   1.000
_cell.length_c   1.000
_cell.angle_alpha   90.00
_cell.angle_beta   90.00
_cell.angle_gamma   90.00
#
_symmetry.space_group_name_H-M   'P 1'
#
loop_
_entity.id
_entity.type
_entity.pdbx_description
1 polymer ?
#
loop_
_entity_poly.entity_id
_entity_poly.type
_entity_poly.pdbx_seq_one_letter_code
_entity_poly.pdbx_strand_id
1 'polypeptide(L)'
;MAPENEDKQSPTPEKPVAGMTQRKRASASNAAAYVLLAIGAVVAVNLIATRVFGRLDLTENKVYTLSQASKDIVKELPDYLTVKAYISKEDMPPELANVANYVRDLLDEYRSYSKGKLRFESYDPSSDKKIEEEAGACKVQKLQVQVMRDQKFEVGTHYHGLCFHYQGKDEAIPEVAQTEGLEYNVSSLIKRMTQKKRKVAFTTGHGEQDMNQGYTFLKHILEQEFETTTVNPSTTPIADDIDALVVGGPKQPFDDKGRREIDSFLMKGRGAIFLVDGMALSAPRGGMPEMPSQPKIGQKNDHGLNDLLDKYGFKIGEDFVLDMQAAPGPIDVGGRKMLSTRPEFVGVKTQGDDKDLSVITGINAVVFPFSSSVELVGPLAGGKAQAGKLWTLAASSVESWKQTGFYFFSGTNKPEPTKDKGPFGLAYAYQGPLKSAFAPAAAAGMSDPSQPPSESKKPVRLMVVGDSDFASDEFLQMARYFPLYEGGARMLLNAIGWTMEDEALTPVRSKTLTARPIEIDSNAKVTALKAVNIAGVPLVFVGFGLLGWRVRRARRQGQKL
;
A
#
# COMPACT_ATOMS: atom_id res chain seq x y z
N MET A 1 -60.73 -88.74 58.21
CA MET A 1 -60.38 -88.47 56.84
C MET A 1 -59.33 -87.35 56.86
N ALA A 2 -58.17 -87.73 56.54
CA ALA A 2 -56.98 -86.89 56.68
C ALA A 2 -56.90 -85.78 55.66
N PRO A 3 -56.25 -84.68 55.99
CA PRO A 3 -55.67 -83.85 54.99
C PRO A 3 -54.12 -83.91 54.98
N GLU A 4 -53.64 -83.78 53.85
CA GLU A 4 -52.30 -83.86 53.34
C GLU A 4 -51.43 -82.64 53.79
N ASN A 5 -50.12 -82.94 54.02
CA ASN A 5 -49.07 -82.03 54.45
C ASN A 5 -48.54 -81.32 53.24
N GLU A 6 -48.51 -79.98 53.17
CA GLU A 6 -47.75 -79.19 52.25
C GLU A 6 -46.41 -78.73 52.87
N ASP A 7 -45.38 -79.19 52.24
CA ASP A 7 -43.98 -78.99 52.60
C ASP A 7 -43.54 -77.58 52.16
N LYS A 8 -43.21 -76.67 53.11
CA LYS A 8 -42.63 -75.40 52.86
C LYS A 8 -41.14 -75.46 52.69
N GLN A 9 -40.69 -75.40 51.44
CA GLN A 9 -39.29 -75.18 51.12
C GLN A 9 -38.88 -73.73 51.37
N SER A 10 -37.88 -73.49 52.24
CA SER A 10 -37.24 -72.22 52.51
C SER A 10 -36.32 -71.85 51.35
N PRO A 11 -36.25 -70.53 50.93
CA PRO A 11 -35.34 -70.14 49.88
C PRO A 11 -33.90 -70.09 50.39
N THR A 12 -33.00 -70.72 49.67
CA THR A 12 -31.56 -70.63 49.83
C THR A 12 -31.00 -69.25 49.49
N PRO A 13 -30.09 -68.65 50.28
CA PRO A 13 -29.52 -67.33 49.96
C PRO A 13 -28.56 -67.42 48.76
N GLU A 14 -28.87 -66.67 47.72
CA GLU A 14 -27.97 -66.50 46.59
C GLU A 14 -26.64 -65.83 47.03
N LYS A 15 -25.52 -66.47 46.73
CA LYS A 15 -24.18 -65.91 46.95
C LYS A 15 -23.94 -64.71 46.01
N PRO A 16 -23.46 -63.58 46.48
CA PRO A 16 -23.17 -62.42 45.62
C PRO A 16 -22.05 -62.77 44.64
N VAL A 17 -22.33 -62.53 43.34
CA VAL A 17 -21.41 -62.80 42.23
C VAL A 17 -20.22 -61.79 42.31
N ALA A 18 -19.07 -62.29 42.79
CA ALA A 18 -17.84 -61.49 42.98
C ALA A 18 -17.27 -60.86 41.72
N GLY A 19 -17.80 -61.14 40.51
CA GLY A 19 -17.35 -60.64 39.24
C GLY A 19 -17.87 -59.22 38.89
N MET A 20 -18.97 -58.72 39.47
CA MET A 20 -19.53 -57.41 39.15
C MET A 20 -18.80 -56.23 39.80
N THR A 21 -18.23 -56.41 40.98
CA THR A 21 -17.45 -55.38 41.69
C THR A 21 -16.08 -55.18 41.09
N GLN A 22 -15.41 -56.22 40.57
CA GLN A 22 -14.14 -56.09 39.87
C GLN A 22 -14.29 -55.39 38.49
N ARG A 23 -15.34 -55.73 37.72
CA ARG A 23 -15.60 -55.04 36.44
C ARG A 23 -15.96 -53.54 36.62
N LYS A 24 -16.69 -53.17 37.67
CA LYS A 24 -16.99 -51.78 38.01
C LYS A 24 -15.76 -50.99 38.45
N ARG A 25 -14.86 -51.60 39.23
CA ARG A 25 -13.58 -51.01 39.64
C ARG A 25 -12.62 -50.83 38.47
N ALA A 26 -12.49 -51.79 37.56
CA ALA A 26 -11.66 -51.71 36.37
C ALA A 26 -12.19 -50.67 35.37
N SER A 27 -13.52 -50.53 35.23
CA SER A 27 -14.10 -49.46 34.38
C SER A 27 -13.92 -48.07 34.98
N ALA A 28 -13.95 -47.89 36.30
CA ALA A 28 -13.72 -46.64 36.99
C ALA A 28 -12.24 -46.22 36.92
N SER A 29 -11.28 -47.17 37.07
CA SER A 29 -9.86 -46.89 36.94
C SER A 29 -9.47 -46.52 35.49
N ASN A 30 -10.06 -47.17 34.50
CA ASN A 30 -9.86 -46.79 33.09
C ASN A 30 -10.45 -45.44 32.78
N ALA A 31 -11.63 -45.10 33.32
CA ALA A 31 -12.22 -43.76 33.17
C ALA A 31 -11.35 -42.67 33.81
N ALA A 32 -10.81 -42.94 35.01
CA ALA A 32 -9.87 -42.02 35.66
C ALA A 32 -8.57 -41.85 34.86
N ALA A 33 -8.02 -42.92 34.29
CA ALA A 33 -6.85 -42.88 33.43
C ALA A 33 -7.09 -42.06 32.15
N TYR A 34 -8.26 -42.18 31.51
CA TYR A 34 -8.62 -41.37 30.34
C TYR A 34 -8.78 -39.87 30.70
N VAL A 35 -9.34 -39.56 31.87
CA VAL A 35 -9.43 -38.16 32.34
C VAL A 35 -8.04 -37.57 32.60
N LEU A 36 -7.16 -38.34 33.26
CA LEU A 36 -5.77 -37.87 33.49
C LEU A 36 -4.98 -37.72 32.20
N LEU A 37 -5.15 -38.61 31.22
CA LEU A 37 -4.55 -38.48 29.90
C LEU A 37 -5.09 -37.26 29.14
N ALA A 38 -6.39 -36.99 29.24
CA ALA A 38 -7.01 -35.79 28.63
C ALA A 38 -6.48 -34.49 29.27
N ILE A 39 -6.38 -34.45 30.59
CA ILE A 39 -5.78 -33.32 31.32
C ILE A 39 -4.29 -33.16 30.93
N GLY A 40 -3.54 -34.24 30.89
CA GLY A 40 -2.13 -34.24 30.45
C GLY A 40 -1.98 -33.72 29.00
N ALA A 41 -2.87 -34.15 28.11
CA ALA A 41 -2.88 -33.68 26.73
C ALA A 41 -3.20 -32.17 26.63
N VAL A 42 -4.18 -31.68 27.39
CA VAL A 42 -4.53 -30.24 27.44
C VAL A 42 -3.36 -29.43 28.00
N VAL A 43 -2.70 -29.91 29.07
CA VAL A 43 -1.51 -29.26 29.63
C VAL A 43 -0.36 -29.26 28.62
N ALA A 44 -0.10 -30.38 27.95
CA ALA A 44 0.94 -30.49 26.94
C ALA A 44 0.67 -29.55 25.74
N VAL A 45 -0.57 -29.52 25.23
CA VAL A 45 -0.98 -28.59 24.15
C VAL A 45 -0.80 -27.14 24.60
N ASN A 46 -1.17 -26.80 25.84
CA ASN A 46 -1.02 -25.45 26.37
C ASN A 46 0.48 -25.07 26.53
N LEU A 47 1.33 -25.98 27.00
CA LEU A 47 2.78 -25.77 27.10
C LEU A 47 3.45 -25.64 25.71
N ILE A 48 2.99 -26.44 24.73
CA ILE A 48 3.45 -26.31 23.34
C ILE A 48 2.98 -24.99 22.74
N ALA A 49 1.72 -24.62 22.95
CA ALA A 49 1.14 -23.36 22.45
C ALA A 49 1.84 -22.12 23.02
N THR A 50 2.39 -22.18 24.25
CA THR A 50 3.19 -21.06 24.81
C THR A 50 4.60 -20.97 24.22
N ARG A 51 5.11 -22.03 23.57
CA ARG A 51 6.46 -22.06 22.97
C ARG A 51 6.47 -22.01 21.45
N VAL A 52 5.40 -22.43 20.80
CA VAL A 52 5.24 -22.35 19.34
C VAL A 52 4.39 -21.13 19.01
N PHE A 53 5.04 -20.00 18.71
CA PHE A 53 4.38 -18.79 18.21
C PHE A 53 3.88 -19.02 16.79
N GLY A 54 2.80 -19.75 16.62
CA GLY A 54 2.06 -19.85 15.38
C GLY A 54 0.85 -18.92 15.45
N ARG A 55 1.00 -17.64 15.10
CA ARG A 55 -0.14 -16.75 14.88
C ARG A 55 -0.72 -17.01 13.50
N LEU A 56 -1.95 -17.50 13.44
CA LEU A 56 -2.76 -17.53 12.21
C LEU A 56 -3.47 -16.18 12.09
N ASP A 57 -2.92 -15.32 11.26
CA ASP A 57 -3.57 -14.07 10.90
C ASP A 57 -4.67 -14.37 9.87
N LEU A 58 -5.93 -14.28 10.32
CA LEU A 58 -7.12 -14.51 9.51
C LEU A 58 -7.63 -13.22 8.84
N THR A 59 -6.94 -12.10 9.03
CA THR A 59 -7.29 -10.86 8.34
C THR A 59 -6.94 -10.95 6.86
N GLU A 60 -7.78 -10.41 5.98
CA GLU A 60 -7.60 -10.48 4.52
C GLU A 60 -6.24 -9.92 4.09
N ASN A 61 -5.76 -8.84 4.73
CA ASN A 61 -4.50 -8.17 4.43
C ASN A 61 -3.35 -8.58 5.35
N LYS A 62 -3.52 -9.60 6.20
CA LYS A 62 -2.53 -10.03 7.19
C LYS A 62 -1.96 -8.86 8.00
N VAL A 63 -2.86 -8.03 8.54
CA VAL A 63 -2.52 -6.78 9.25
C VAL A 63 -1.63 -7.03 10.47
N TYR A 64 -1.78 -8.18 11.12
CA TYR A 64 -1.01 -8.58 12.31
C TYR A 64 0.22 -9.43 12.01
N THR A 65 0.58 -9.62 10.75
CA THR A 65 1.78 -10.38 10.33
C THR A 65 2.67 -9.47 9.51
N LEU A 66 3.96 -9.41 9.79
CA LEU A 66 4.91 -8.64 8.98
C LEU A 66 4.85 -9.04 7.51
N SER A 67 4.91 -8.06 6.63
CA SER A 67 5.08 -8.28 5.20
C SER A 67 6.41 -8.98 4.92
N GLN A 68 6.51 -9.66 3.80
CA GLN A 68 7.78 -10.27 3.41
C GLN A 68 8.89 -9.22 3.29
N ALA A 69 8.56 -8.05 2.76
CA ALA A 69 9.49 -6.94 2.64
C ALA A 69 10.06 -6.46 3.98
N SER A 70 9.20 -6.29 5.00
CA SER A 70 9.65 -5.92 6.35
C SER A 70 10.56 -6.98 6.97
N LYS A 71 10.25 -8.27 6.73
CA LYS A 71 11.09 -9.40 7.15
C LYS A 71 12.46 -9.39 6.49
N ASP A 72 12.51 -9.12 5.19
CA ASP A 72 13.75 -9.09 4.43
C ASP A 72 14.63 -7.89 4.84
N ILE A 73 14.04 -6.70 5.06
CA ILE A 73 14.75 -5.52 5.57
C ILE A 73 15.50 -5.84 6.87
N VAL A 74 14.84 -6.46 7.87
CA VAL A 74 15.50 -6.73 9.16
C VAL A 74 16.39 -7.96 9.13
N LYS A 75 16.14 -8.92 8.24
CA LYS A 75 17.01 -10.07 8.01
C LYS A 75 18.37 -9.69 7.42
N GLU A 76 18.39 -8.60 6.63
CA GLU A 76 19.57 -8.06 5.95
C GLU A 76 20.25 -6.94 6.74
N LEU A 77 19.87 -6.68 8.00
CA LEU A 77 20.53 -5.68 8.84
C LEU A 77 22.05 -5.89 8.82
N PRO A 78 22.84 -4.86 8.47
CA PRO A 78 24.31 -4.99 8.45
C PRO A 78 24.87 -5.10 9.87
N ASP A 79 24.30 -4.35 10.84
CA ASP A 79 24.79 -4.22 12.21
C ASP A 79 23.63 -4.20 13.22
N TYR A 80 23.94 -4.11 14.51
CA TYR A 80 22.95 -4.06 15.59
C TYR A 80 22.11 -2.78 15.55
N LEU A 81 20.80 -2.95 15.59
CA LEU A 81 19.81 -1.89 15.73
C LEU A 81 19.10 -2.03 17.09
N THR A 82 19.06 -0.98 17.89
CA THR A 82 18.32 -0.96 19.15
C THR A 82 17.09 -0.06 19.01
N VAL A 83 15.93 -0.59 19.36
CA VAL A 83 14.66 0.16 19.38
C VAL A 83 14.21 0.31 20.83
N LYS A 84 14.09 1.55 21.30
CA LYS A 84 13.52 1.88 22.59
C LYS A 84 12.11 2.41 22.41
N ALA A 85 11.12 1.72 22.99
CA ALA A 85 9.75 2.20 23.04
C ALA A 85 9.51 2.96 24.34
N TYR A 86 9.17 4.22 24.23
CA TYR A 86 8.81 5.10 25.33
C TYR A 86 7.28 5.15 25.43
N ILE A 87 6.73 4.37 26.37
CA ILE A 87 5.29 4.14 26.51
C ILE A 87 4.89 4.30 27.99
N SER A 88 4.06 5.28 28.30
CA SER A 88 3.47 5.44 29.64
C SER A 88 2.61 4.23 29.99
N LYS A 89 2.68 3.77 31.25
CA LYS A 89 1.92 2.61 31.72
C LYS A 89 0.70 3.00 32.55
N GLU A 90 0.81 4.11 33.29
CA GLU A 90 -0.26 4.56 34.19
C GLU A 90 -1.32 5.34 33.42
N ASP A 91 -2.59 5.15 33.81
CA ASP A 91 -3.75 5.88 33.34
C ASP A 91 -3.97 5.95 31.83
N MET A 92 -3.45 4.95 31.10
CA MET A 92 -3.53 4.91 29.65
C MET A 92 -4.96 4.64 29.17
N PRO A 93 -5.48 5.45 28.23
CA PRO A 93 -6.78 5.17 27.58
C PRO A 93 -6.78 3.80 26.88
N PRO A 94 -7.92 3.07 26.86
CA PRO A 94 -8.01 1.75 26.24
C PRO A 94 -7.55 1.71 24.78
N GLU A 95 -7.78 2.77 24.01
CA GLU A 95 -7.38 2.91 22.62
C GLU A 95 -5.85 2.92 22.51
N LEU A 96 -5.15 3.71 23.32
CA LEU A 96 -3.69 3.75 23.36
C LEU A 96 -3.07 2.47 23.92
N ALA A 97 -3.73 1.83 24.89
CA ALA A 97 -3.29 0.53 25.40
C ALA A 97 -3.28 -0.55 24.31
N ASN A 98 -4.27 -0.54 23.42
CA ASN A 98 -4.31 -1.43 22.26
C ASN A 98 -3.18 -1.13 21.28
N VAL A 99 -2.90 0.15 21.01
CA VAL A 99 -1.77 0.56 20.17
C VAL A 99 -0.44 0.14 20.80
N ALA A 100 -0.26 0.30 22.13
CA ALA A 100 0.94 -0.12 22.86
C ALA A 100 1.19 -1.64 22.75
N ASN A 101 0.12 -2.44 22.85
CA ASN A 101 0.21 -3.88 22.68
C ASN A 101 0.61 -4.25 21.23
N TYR A 102 0.01 -3.59 20.25
CA TYR A 102 0.35 -3.78 18.85
C TYR A 102 1.82 -3.40 18.56
N VAL A 103 2.29 -2.26 19.07
CA VAL A 103 3.71 -1.84 18.96
C VAL A 103 4.64 -2.93 19.47
N ARG A 104 4.36 -3.46 20.66
CA ARG A 104 5.18 -4.53 21.27
C ARG A 104 5.18 -5.78 20.40
N ASP A 105 4.01 -6.23 19.97
CA ASP A 105 3.86 -7.41 19.14
C ASP A 105 4.59 -7.26 17.81
N LEU A 106 4.46 -6.09 17.17
CA LEU A 106 5.13 -5.74 15.92
C LEU A 106 6.66 -5.78 16.08
N LEU A 107 7.21 -5.14 17.11
CA LEU A 107 8.66 -5.10 17.34
C LEU A 107 9.23 -6.46 17.76
N ASP A 108 8.46 -7.27 18.50
CA ASP A 108 8.83 -8.66 18.79
C ASP A 108 8.88 -9.51 17.52
N GLU A 109 7.98 -9.28 16.58
CA GLU A 109 8.03 -9.95 15.28
C GLU A 109 9.25 -9.50 14.45
N TYR A 110 9.54 -8.21 14.37
CA TYR A 110 10.79 -7.70 13.76
C TYR A 110 12.03 -8.34 14.39
N ARG A 111 12.07 -8.41 15.71
CA ARG A 111 13.19 -9.03 16.46
C ARG A 111 13.35 -10.49 16.05
N SER A 112 12.26 -11.25 15.90
CA SER A 112 12.30 -12.68 15.55
C SER A 112 12.93 -12.95 14.18
N TYR A 113 12.73 -12.04 13.20
CA TYR A 113 13.30 -12.16 11.85
C TYR A 113 14.68 -11.53 11.69
N SER A 114 15.15 -10.72 12.65
CA SER A 114 16.40 -9.96 12.56
C SER A 114 17.68 -10.78 12.76
N LYS A 115 17.60 -12.09 12.95
CA LYS A 115 18.73 -12.97 13.30
C LYS A 115 19.50 -12.48 14.54
N GLY A 116 18.80 -11.85 15.49
CA GLY A 116 19.37 -11.32 16.73
C GLY A 116 20.02 -9.95 16.62
N LYS A 117 19.98 -9.29 15.45
CA LYS A 117 20.56 -7.96 15.26
C LYS A 117 19.63 -6.82 15.69
N LEU A 118 18.31 -7.04 15.85
CA LEU A 118 17.40 -6.06 16.41
C LEU A 118 17.17 -6.35 17.89
N ARG A 119 17.44 -5.35 18.73
CA ARG A 119 17.14 -5.34 20.16
C ARG A 119 15.97 -4.41 20.42
N PHE A 120 15.06 -4.85 21.27
CA PHE A 120 13.89 -4.07 21.67
C PHE A 120 13.80 -3.93 23.18
N GLU A 121 13.62 -2.70 23.64
CA GLU A 121 13.49 -2.34 25.04
C GLU A 121 12.29 -1.40 25.22
N SER A 122 11.53 -1.53 26.32
CA SER A 122 10.37 -0.69 26.60
C SER A 122 10.53 0.03 27.94
N TYR A 123 10.39 1.33 27.92
CA TYR A 123 10.54 2.21 29.06
C TYR A 123 9.28 3.04 29.31
N ASP A 124 9.04 3.39 30.56
CA ASP A 124 8.00 4.32 30.96
C ASP A 124 8.64 5.65 31.40
N PRO A 125 8.56 6.71 30.57
CA PRO A 125 9.14 8.01 30.92
C PRO A 125 8.47 8.68 32.11
N SER A 126 7.25 8.29 32.45
CA SER A 126 6.51 8.85 33.60
C SER A 126 7.09 8.36 34.93
N SER A 127 7.85 7.26 34.91
CA SER A 127 8.39 6.63 36.13
C SER A 127 9.73 7.18 36.59
N ASP A 128 10.55 7.79 35.70
CA ASP A 128 11.90 8.27 35.99
C ASP A 128 12.24 9.46 35.09
N LYS A 129 12.67 10.56 35.74
CA LYS A 129 13.07 11.81 35.06
C LYS A 129 14.20 11.60 34.05
N LYS A 130 15.13 10.69 34.34
CA LYS A 130 16.23 10.37 33.43
C LYS A 130 15.71 9.73 32.14
N ILE A 131 14.72 8.82 32.24
CA ILE A 131 14.08 8.21 31.09
C ILE A 131 13.28 9.25 30.30
N GLU A 132 12.65 10.21 30.98
CA GLU A 132 11.98 11.34 30.35
C GLU A 132 12.94 12.20 29.53
N GLU A 133 14.12 12.52 30.10
CA GLU A 133 15.17 13.27 29.41
C GLU A 133 15.72 12.49 28.20
N GLU A 134 15.93 11.19 28.33
CA GLU A 134 16.33 10.32 27.20
C GLU A 134 15.28 10.31 26.08
N ALA A 135 13.99 10.19 26.41
CA ALA A 135 12.89 10.26 25.46
C ALA A 135 12.86 11.61 24.71
N GLY A 136 13.04 12.73 25.47
CA GLY A 136 13.13 14.07 24.91
C GLY A 136 14.33 14.26 24.00
N ALA A 137 15.51 13.73 24.37
CA ALA A 137 16.72 13.77 23.55
C ALA A 137 16.51 13.05 22.20
N CYS A 138 15.75 11.98 22.20
CA CYS A 138 15.36 11.26 20.99
C CYS A 138 14.12 11.87 20.28
N LYS A 139 13.65 13.05 20.69
CA LYS A 139 12.50 13.75 20.09
C LYS A 139 11.17 13.03 20.23
N VAL A 140 11.02 12.10 21.18
CA VAL A 140 9.73 11.50 21.49
C VAL A 140 8.86 12.53 22.22
N GLN A 141 7.66 12.78 21.72
CA GLN A 141 6.78 13.83 22.20
C GLN A 141 5.72 13.30 23.17
N LYS A 142 5.25 14.20 24.04
CA LYS A 142 4.09 13.94 24.90
C LYS A 142 2.80 14.07 24.07
N LEU A 143 2.02 13.02 24.06
CA LEU A 143 0.70 12.98 23.44
C LEU A 143 -0.35 13.47 24.45
N GLN A 144 -1.13 14.46 24.09
CA GLN A 144 -2.29 14.91 24.87
C GLN A 144 -3.53 14.16 24.40
N VAL A 145 -4.14 13.40 25.28
CA VAL A 145 -5.34 12.63 24.98
C VAL A 145 -6.49 13.07 25.90
N GLN A 146 -7.62 13.39 25.30
CA GLN A 146 -8.84 13.68 26.04
C GLN A 146 -9.54 12.36 26.39
N VAL A 147 -9.71 12.09 27.66
CA VAL A 147 -10.39 10.90 28.16
C VAL A 147 -11.68 11.34 28.86
N MET A 148 -12.78 10.66 28.60
CA MET A 148 -14.01 10.86 29.33
C MET A 148 -13.99 9.93 30.56
N ARG A 149 -13.78 10.50 31.77
CA ARG A 149 -13.92 9.81 33.06
C ARG A 149 -15.12 10.38 33.81
N ASP A 150 -15.98 9.52 34.32
CA ASP A 150 -17.13 9.89 35.16
C ASP A 150 -17.91 11.10 34.62
N GLN A 151 -18.17 11.14 33.30
CA GLN A 151 -18.85 12.24 32.60
C GLN A 151 -18.08 13.58 32.57
N LYS A 152 -16.78 13.57 32.89
CA LYS A 152 -15.88 14.73 32.77
C LYS A 152 -14.80 14.45 31.73
N PHE A 153 -14.46 15.48 30.95
CA PHE A 153 -13.31 15.43 30.05
C PHE A 153 -12.06 15.77 30.87
N GLU A 154 -11.14 14.81 30.93
CA GLU A 154 -9.80 15.00 31.50
C GLU A 154 -8.78 14.94 30.35
N VAL A 155 -7.78 15.81 30.40
CA VAL A 155 -6.66 15.79 29.44
C VAL A 155 -5.50 15.06 30.13
N GLY A 156 -5.23 13.84 29.69
CA GLY A 156 -4.06 13.08 30.10
C GLY A 156 -2.88 13.36 29.17
N THR A 157 -1.66 13.32 29.70
CA THR A 157 -0.43 13.44 28.93
C THR A 157 0.34 12.14 28.99
N HIS A 158 0.55 11.50 27.85
CA HIS A 158 1.18 10.18 27.77
C HIS A 158 2.34 10.20 26.78
N TYR A 159 3.36 9.39 27.03
CA TYR A 159 4.38 9.09 26.06
C TYR A 159 3.97 7.87 25.25
N HIS A 160 4.10 7.95 23.94
CA HIS A 160 3.82 6.83 23.05
C HIS A 160 4.61 6.99 21.74
N GLY A 161 5.93 6.76 21.81
CA GLY A 161 6.84 6.92 20.67
C GLY A 161 7.97 5.90 20.66
N LEU A 162 8.70 5.85 19.56
CA LEU A 162 9.79 4.92 19.33
C LEU A 162 11.08 5.67 19.00
N CYS A 163 12.20 5.23 19.57
CA CYS A 163 13.53 5.72 19.27
C CYS A 163 14.40 4.58 18.73
N PHE A 164 15.07 4.81 17.62
CA PHE A 164 15.93 3.85 16.92
C PHE A 164 17.37 4.32 16.99
N HIS A 165 18.26 3.45 17.48
CA HIS A 165 19.69 3.71 17.62
C HIS A 165 20.49 2.80 16.71
N TYR A 166 21.23 3.36 15.76
CA TYR A 166 22.04 2.62 14.82
C TYR A 166 23.36 3.35 14.54
N GLN A 167 24.49 2.72 14.82
CA GLN A 167 25.83 3.26 14.54
C GLN A 167 26.03 4.72 15.01
N GLY A 168 25.53 5.05 16.22
CA GLY A 168 25.65 6.38 16.81
C GLY A 168 24.68 7.43 16.23
N LYS A 169 23.74 7.03 15.39
CA LYS A 169 22.64 7.89 14.90
C LYS A 169 21.35 7.51 15.58
N ASP A 170 20.57 8.53 15.91
CA ASP A 170 19.27 8.40 16.52
C ASP A 170 18.20 8.95 15.57
N GLU A 171 17.16 8.15 15.36
CA GLU A 171 15.96 8.53 14.61
C GLU A 171 14.72 8.13 15.41
N ALA A 172 13.64 8.88 15.29
CA ALA A 172 12.44 8.61 16.05
C ALA A 172 11.18 8.55 15.20
N ILE A 173 10.22 7.78 15.70
CA ILE A 173 8.79 8.00 15.44
C ILE A 173 8.29 8.73 16.69
N PRO A 174 8.14 10.07 16.64
CA PRO A 174 7.89 10.89 17.81
C PRO A 174 6.62 10.53 18.56
N GLU A 175 5.62 10.08 17.80
CA GLU A 175 4.29 9.75 18.27
C GLU A 175 3.70 8.58 17.49
N VAL A 176 3.13 7.60 18.20
CA VAL A 176 2.39 6.47 17.64
C VAL A 176 0.96 6.51 18.18
N ALA A 177 0.08 7.26 17.56
CA ALA A 177 -1.31 7.40 17.97
C ALA A 177 -2.23 6.28 17.43
N GLN A 178 -1.83 5.60 16.37
CA GLN A 178 -2.63 4.59 15.66
C GLN A 178 -1.75 3.47 15.11
N THR A 179 -2.38 2.34 14.80
CA THR A 179 -1.69 1.15 14.28
C THR A 179 -1.48 1.19 12.77
N GLU A 180 -2.34 1.94 12.07
CA GLU A 180 -2.29 2.07 10.62
C GLU A 180 -0.98 2.72 10.19
N GLY A 181 -0.31 2.10 9.22
CA GLY A 181 0.96 2.58 8.67
C GLY A 181 2.18 2.38 9.56
N LEU A 182 2.04 1.87 10.78
CA LEU A 182 3.17 1.72 11.68
C LEU A 182 4.24 0.76 11.13
N GLU A 183 3.84 -0.35 10.52
CA GLU A 183 4.78 -1.27 9.86
C GLU A 183 5.59 -0.54 8.77
N TYR A 184 4.93 0.27 7.95
CA TYR A 184 5.60 1.07 6.93
C TYR A 184 6.56 2.10 7.55
N ASN A 185 6.13 2.85 8.56
CA ASN A 185 6.96 3.85 9.22
C ASN A 185 8.21 3.22 9.84
N VAL A 186 8.06 2.09 10.53
CA VAL A 186 9.18 1.33 11.13
C VAL A 186 10.11 0.80 10.06
N SER A 187 9.59 0.12 9.03
CA SER A 187 10.40 -0.45 7.95
C SER A 187 11.14 0.61 7.14
N SER A 188 10.46 1.71 6.81
CA SER A 188 11.05 2.85 6.09
C SER A 188 12.17 3.50 6.91
N LEU A 189 11.96 3.68 8.21
CA LEU A 189 12.96 4.24 9.11
C LEU A 189 14.18 3.31 9.23
N ILE A 190 13.97 2.00 9.43
CA ILE A 190 15.07 1.01 9.48
C ILE A 190 15.86 1.03 8.18
N LYS A 191 15.19 0.99 7.03
CA LYS A 191 15.83 1.05 5.71
C LYS A 191 16.67 2.32 5.55
N ARG A 192 16.11 3.48 5.93
CA ARG A 192 16.78 4.79 5.85
C ARG A 192 18.03 4.87 6.70
N MET A 193 18.01 4.25 7.90
CA MET A 193 19.17 4.25 8.79
C MET A 193 20.26 3.26 8.36
N THR A 194 19.91 2.16 7.71
CA THR A 194 20.80 1.03 7.48
C THR A 194 21.29 0.88 6.03
N GLN A 195 20.61 1.52 5.07
CA GLN A 195 20.93 1.44 3.65
C GLN A 195 21.20 2.82 3.07
N LYS A 196 22.03 2.88 2.03
CA LYS A 196 22.22 4.12 1.28
C LYS A 196 20.96 4.42 0.48
N LYS A 197 20.46 5.63 0.61
CA LYS A 197 19.31 6.08 -0.19
C LYS A 197 19.66 6.06 -1.68
N ARG A 198 18.73 5.59 -2.50
CA ARG A 198 18.77 5.76 -3.94
C ARG A 198 18.49 7.22 -4.29
N LYS A 199 19.11 7.69 -5.38
CA LYS A 199 19.01 9.09 -5.80
C LYS A 199 18.10 9.23 -7.01
N VAL A 200 17.07 10.08 -6.89
CA VAL A 200 16.15 10.45 -7.97
C VAL A 200 16.36 11.91 -8.36
N ALA A 201 16.54 12.17 -9.66
CA ALA A 201 16.64 13.52 -10.18
C ALA A 201 15.34 13.94 -10.88
N PHE A 202 14.91 15.17 -10.62
CA PHE A 202 13.83 15.83 -11.35
C PHE A 202 14.43 16.80 -12.35
N THR A 203 13.91 16.81 -13.58
CA THR A 203 14.37 17.79 -14.59
C THR A 203 13.91 19.18 -14.21
N THR A 204 14.68 20.17 -14.66
CA THR A 204 14.41 21.61 -14.49
C THR A 204 14.97 22.39 -15.68
N GLY A 205 14.51 23.64 -15.85
CA GLY A 205 14.98 24.53 -16.91
C GLY A 205 14.06 24.64 -18.12
N HIS A 206 12.99 23.85 -18.18
CA HIS A 206 12.01 23.85 -19.27
C HIS A 206 10.59 24.18 -18.76
N GLY A 207 10.49 24.89 -17.61
CA GLY A 207 9.21 25.28 -17.00
C GLY A 207 8.49 24.11 -16.30
N GLU A 208 9.24 23.10 -15.88
CA GLU A 208 8.73 21.98 -15.10
C GLU A 208 8.17 22.42 -13.75
N GLN A 209 7.38 21.56 -13.13
CA GLN A 209 6.90 21.75 -11.76
C GLN A 209 8.07 21.80 -10.78
N ASP A 210 8.12 22.85 -9.97
CA ASP A 210 9.16 23.03 -8.96
C ASP A 210 8.88 22.14 -7.75
N MET A 211 9.90 21.37 -7.35
CA MET A 211 9.83 20.47 -6.17
C MET A 211 9.55 21.23 -4.85
N ASN A 212 9.82 22.54 -4.81
CA ASN A 212 9.61 23.35 -3.61
C ASN A 212 8.30 24.18 -3.68
N GLN A 213 7.58 24.15 -4.82
CA GLN A 213 6.36 24.95 -5.00
C GLN A 213 5.16 24.13 -5.49
N GLY A 214 5.37 23.14 -6.35
CA GLY A 214 4.30 22.34 -6.96
C GLY A 214 4.24 20.89 -6.47
N TYR A 215 5.35 20.39 -5.90
CA TYR A 215 5.51 19.02 -5.40
C TYR A 215 6.03 18.98 -3.97
N THR A 216 5.66 19.94 -3.11
CA THR A 216 6.16 20.02 -1.71
C THR A 216 5.74 18.81 -0.87
N PHE A 217 4.51 18.38 -0.96
CA PHE A 217 4.04 17.16 -0.28
C PHE A 217 4.71 15.92 -0.83
N LEU A 218 4.77 15.81 -2.16
CA LEU A 218 5.45 14.70 -2.82
C LEU A 218 6.93 14.64 -2.42
N LYS A 219 7.63 15.78 -2.43
CA LYS A 219 9.02 15.89 -1.98
C LYS A 219 9.20 15.38 -0.56
N HIS A 220 8.34 15.81 0.36
CA HIS A 220 8.41 15.36 1.76
C HIS A 220 8.27 13.84 1.88
N ILE A 221 7.35 13.23 1.12
CA ILE A 221 7.15 11.78 1.11
C ILE A 221 8.36 11.08 0.46
N LEU A 222 8.85 11.59 -0.67
CA LEU A 222 10.00 11.01 -1.38
C LEU A 222 11.27 11.03 -0.53
N GLU A 223 11.53 12.13 0.18
CA GLU A 223 12.73 12.29 1.02
C GLU A 223 12.77 11.33 2.22
N GLN A 224 11.65 10.70 2.56
CA GLN A 224 11.66 9.61 3.55
C GLN A 224 12.38 8.37 3.02
N GLU A 225 12.27 8.06 1.72
CA GLU A 225 12.80 6.85 1.11
C GLU A 225 14.02 7.11 0.21
N PHE A 226 14.05 8.24 -0.49
CA PHE A 226 15.02 8.56 -1.55
C PHE A 226 15.78 9.86 -1.24
N GLU A 227 16.90 10.04 -1.91
CA GLU A 227 17.59 11.33 -2.02
C GLU A 227 17.08 12.03 -3.29
N THR A 228 16.50 13.22 -3.15
CA THR A 228 15.98 14.00 -4.28
C THR A 228 16.97 15.07 -4.72
N THR A 229 17.11 15.27 -6.02
CA THR A 229 17.92 16.33 -6.61
C THR A 229 17.26 16.86 -7.88
N THR A 230 17.77 17.95 -8.41
CA THR A 230 17.32 18.52 -9.69
C THR A 230 18.46 18.57 -10.69
N VAL A 231 18.14 18.45 -11.98
CA VAL A 231 19.10 18.52 -13.07
C VAL A 231 18.49 19.23 -14.29
N ASN A 232 19.26 20.09 -14.95
CA ASN A 232 18.90 20.62 -16.26
C ASN A 232 19.72 19.89 -17.35
N PRO A 233 19.13 18.91 -18.06
CA PRO A 233 19.87 18.12 -19.05
C PRO A 233 20.40 18.90 -20.24
N SER A 234 19.77 20.06 -20.55
CA SER A 234 20.24 20.95 -21.64
C SER A 234 21.54 21.69 -21.29
N THR A 235 21.85 21.83 -20.01
CA THR A 235 23.05 22.56 -19.56
C THR A 235 24.07 21.69 -18.87
N THR A 236 23.62 20.70 -18.07
CA THR A 236 24.47 19.89 -17.20
C THR A 236 24.25 18.40 -17.48
N PRO A 237 25.31 17.61 -17.62
CA PRO A 237 25.17 16.15 -17.73
C PRO A 237 24.48 15.54 -16.52
N ILE A 238 23.70 14.50 -16.75
CA ILE A 238 23.06 13.71 -15.67
C ILE A 238 24.13 12.86 -14.99
N ALA A 239 24.36 13.10 -13.70
CA ALA A 239 25.42 12.44 -12.94
C ALA A 239 25.20 10.93 -12.84
N ASP A 240 26.30 10.16 -12.82
CA ASP A 240 26.24 8.69 -12.80
C ASP A 240 25.73 8.10 -11.49
N ASP A 241 25.64 8.88 -10.42
CA ASP A 241 25.08 8.48 -9.13
C ASP A 241 23.55 8.63 -9.06
N ILE A 242 22.92 9.13 -10.12
CA ILE A 242 21.46 9.22 -10.24
C ILE A 242 20.91 7.86 -10.67
N ASP A 243 19.96 7.32 -9.91
CA ASP A 243 19.36 6.00 -10.14
C ASP A 243 18.10 6.06 -11.03
N ALA A 244 17.31 7.14 -10.92
CA ALA A 244 16.14 7.38 -11.77
C ALA A 244 15.98 8.86 -12.12
N LEU A 245 15.33 9.12 -13.27
CA LEU A 245 15.02 10.45 -13.76
C LEU A 245 13.49 10.65 -13.82
N VAL A 246 13.02 11.80 -13.37
CA VAL A 246 11.62 12.23 -13.53
C VAL A 246 11.59 13.51 -14.36
N VAL A 247 10.93 13.45 -15.51
CA VAL A 247 10.63 14.63 -16.35
C VAL A 247 9.25 15.12 -15.95
N GLY A 248 9.18 16.23 -15.19
CA GLY A 248 7.99 16.66 -14.46
C GLY A 248 7.26 17.85 -15.09
N GLY A 249 6.52 17.66 -16.18
CA GLY A 249 5.64 18.67 -16.77
C GLY A 249 6.38 19.81 -17.44
N PRO A 250 7.24 19.57 -18.44
CA PRO A 250 7.92 20.64 -19.20
C PRO A 250 6.89 21.48 -19.96
N LYS A 251 7.02 22.81 -19.85
CA LYS A 251 6.19 23.81 -20.54
C LYS A 251 6.95 24.55 -21.64
N GLN A 252 8.23 24.22 -21.82
CA GLN A 252 9.10 24.72 -22.87
C GLN A 252 9.83 23.53 -23.52
N PRO A 253 10.20 23.66 -24.82
CA PRO A 253 10.78 22.53 -25.54
C PRO A 253 12.17 22.19 -25.05
N PHE A 254 12.40 20.87 -24.88
CA PHE A 254 13.74 20.34 -24.73
C PHE A 254 14.52 20.51 -26.04
N ASP A 255 15.72 21.04 -25.94
CA ASP A 255 16.65 21.11 -27.06
C ASP A 255 17.26 19.71 -27.38
N ASP A 256 17.98 19.63 -28.50
CA ASP A 256 18.65 18.38 -28.91
C ASP A 256 19.64 17.86 -27.87
N LYS A 257 20.34 18.77 -27.16
CA LYS A 257 21.30 18.39 -26.13
C LYS A 257 20.62 17.75 -24.94
N GLY A 258 19.54 18.36 -24.44
CA GLY A 258 18.75 17.81 -23.32
C GLY A 258 18.15 16.43 -23.66
N ARG A 259 17.60 16.28 -24.88
CA ARG A 259 17.08 15.01 -25.35
C ARG A 259 18.16 13.92 -25.47
N ARG A 260 19.36 14.25 -25.98
CA ARG A 260 20.51 13.33 -26.05
C ARG A 260 21.00 12.91 -24.68
N GLU A 261 21.00 13.82 -23.73
CA GLU A 261 21.42 13.51 -22.36
C GLU A 261 20.45 12.56 -21.67
N ILE A 262 19.13 12.74 -21.87
CA ILE A 262 18.10 11.82 -21.39
C ILE A 262 18.25 10.44 -22.06
N ASP A 263 18.46 10.40 -23.38
CA ASP A 263 18.70 9.16 -24.12
C ASP A 263 19.95 8.44 -23.60
N SER A 264 21.07 9.17 -23.43
CA SER A 264 22.31 8.61 -22.88
C SER A 264 22.12 8.01 -21.49
N PHE A 265 21.34 8.67 -20.62
CA PHE A 265 20.98 8.16 -19.30
C PHE A 265 20.23 6.83 -19.39
N LEU A 266 19.23 6.74 -20.27
CA LEU A 266 18.46 5.51 -20.51
C LEU A 266 19.32 4.41 -21.11
N MET A 267 20.23 4.73 -22.03
CA MET A 267 21.15 3.76 -22.64
C MET A 267 22.14 3.14 -21.65
N LYS A 268 22.40 3.80 -20.51
CA LYS A 268 23.14 3.21 -19.38
C LYS A 268 22.33 2.11 -18.66
N GLY A 269 21.04 1.91 -19.00
CA GLY A 269 20.13 0.95 -18.36
C GLY A 269 19.48 1.51 -17.10
N ARG A 270 19.33 2.84 -17.01
CA ARG A 270 18.63 3.55 -15.93
C ARG A 270 17.16 3.73 -16.30
N GLY A 271 16.29 3.87 -15.29
CA GLY A 271 14.87 4.09 -15.50
C GLY A 271 14.46 5.56 -15.52
N ALA A 272 13.36 5.88 -16.22
CA ALA A 272 12.82 7.23 -16.23
C ALA A 272 11.28 7.24 -16.18
N ILE A 273 10.75 8.34 -15.67
CA ILE A 273 9.33 8.65 -15.61
C ILE A 273 9.10 9.96 -16.38
N PHE A 274 8.22 9.91 -17.36
CA PHE A 274 7.81 11.06 -18.16
C PHE A 274 6.38 11.43 -17.78
N LEU A 275 6.23 12.59 -17.14
CA LEU A 275 4.96 13.23 -16.80
C LEU A 275 4.82 14.41 -17.77
N VAL A 276 4.07 14.25 -18.85
CA VAL A 276 4.12 15.21 -19.96
C VAL A 276 2.73 15.59 -20.41
N ASP A 277 2.41 16.86 -20.28
CA ASP A 277 1.15 17.43 -20.75
C ASP A 277 1.29 17.78 -22.24
N GLY A 278 0.43 17.27 -23.10
CA GLY A 278 0.36 17.69 -24.51
C GLY A 278 -0.33 19.04 -24.71
N MET A 279 -1.10 19.46 -23.70
CA MET A 279 -1.75 20.75 -23.64
C MET A 279 -1.33 21.50 -22.37
N ALA A 280 -0.94 22.76 -22.51
CA ALA A 280 -0.63 23.63 -21.38
C ALA A 280 -1.88 24.35 -20.89
N LEU A 281 -2.01 24.47 -19.57
CA LEU A 281 -3.03 25.28 -18.92
C LEU A 281 -2.43 26.60 -18.48
N SER A 282 -3.13 27.67 -18.72
CA SER A 282 -2.74 29.02 -18.26
C SER A 282 -3.95 29.74 -17.65
N ALA A 283 -3.71 30.56 -16.62
CA ALA A 283 -4.73 31.48 -16.14
C ALA A 283 -4.98 32.59 -17.18
N PRO A 284 -6.20 33.11 -17.32
CA PRO A 284 -6.47 34.30 -18.12
C PRO A 284 -5.62 35.49 -17.65
N ARG A 285 -5.04 36.23 -18.58
CA ARG A 285 -4.21 37.41 -18.25
C ARG A 285 -4.98 38.39 -17.36
N GLY A 286 -4.42 38.73 -16.19
CA GLY A 286 -4.99 39.64 -15.19
C GLY A 286 -5.55 38.97 -13.94
N GLY A 287 -5.37 37.67 -13.79
CA GLY A 287 -5.82 36.90 -12.60
C GLY A 287 -4.84 36.97 -11.43
N MET A 288 -5.38 36.71 -10.23
CA MET A 288 -4.63 36.40 -9.00
C MET A 288 -3.86 35.06 -9.15
N PRO A 289 -2.99 34.73 -8.19
CA PRO A 289 -2.25 33.46 -8.22
C PRO A 289 -3.14 32.27 -8.58
N GLU A 290 -2.62 31.34 -9.37
CA GLU A 290 -3.34 30.18 -9.88
C GLU A 290 -3.99 29.38 -8.74
N MET A 291 -5.28 29.13 -8.87
CA MET A 291 -6.04 28.28 -7.96
C MET A 291 -6.84 27.25 -8.78
N PRO A 292 -7.04 26.02 -8.29
CA PRO A 292 -7.73 24.95 -9.03
C PRO A 292 -9.11 25.34 -9.58
N SER A 293 -9.79 26.24 -8.87
CA SER A 293 -11.15 26.66 -9.20
C SER A 293 -11.24 27.80 -10.21
N GLN A 294 -10.13 28.43 -10.60
CA GLN A 294 -10.15 29.54 -11.56
C GLN A 294 -10.36 29.05 -13.00
N PRO A 295 -10.96 29.89 -13.88
CA PRO A 295 -10.99 29.57 -15.30
C PRO A 295 -9.58 29.36 -15.84
N LYS A 296 -9.39 28.32 -16.65
CA LYS A 296 -8.10 27.98 -17.26
C LYS A 296 -8.24 27.96 -18.79
N ILE A 297 -7.18 28.36 -19.46
CA ILE A 297 -7.10 28.32 -20.92
C ILE A 297 -6.17 27.18 -21.32
N GLY A 298 -6.71 26.23 -22.06
CA GLY A 298 -5.95 25.14 -22.65
C GLY A 298 -5.42 25.51 -24.02
N GLN A 299 -4.13 25.32 -24.24
CA GLN A 299 -3.45 25.51 -25.53
C GLN A 299 -2.38 24.43 -25.74
N LYS A 300 -1.98 24.20 -26.99
CA LYS A 300 -0.90 23.24 -27.29
C LYS A 300 0.34 23.53 -26.47
N ASN A 301 0.93 22.49 -25.89
CA ASN A 301 2.20 22.53 -25.20
C ASN A 301 3.33 22.00 -26.10
N ASP A 302 4.28 22.86 -26.41
CA ASP A 302 5.48 22.45 -27.15
C ASP A 302 6.58 22.04 -26.16
N HIS A 303 6.52 20.80 -25.70
CA HIS A 303 7.50 20.23 -24.76
C HIS A 303 8.75 19.64 -25.45
N GLY A 304 8.74 19.47 -26.77
CA GLY A 304 9.88 18.99 -27.58
C GLY A 304 10.28 17.51 -27.34
N LEU A 305 9.48 16.70 -26.63
CA LEU A 305 9.85 15.32 -26.26
C LEU A 305 9.23 14.25 -27.18
N ASN A 306 8.24 14.57 -27.99
CA ASN A 306 7.60 13.55 -28.84
C ASN A 306 8.59 12.87 -29.80
N ASP A 307 9.59 13.60 -30.35
CA ASP A 307 10.62 13.02 -31.22
C ASP A 307 11.44 11.93 -30.50
N LEU A 308 11.67 12.10 -29.19
CA LEU A 308 12.37 11.14 -28.34
C LEU A 308 11.44 9.98 -27.98
N LEU A 309 10.24 10.29 -27.49
CA LEU A 309 9.26 9.31 -27.03
C LEU A 309 8.75 8.41 -28.15
N ASP A 310 8.55 8.93 -29.36
CA ASP A 310 8.17 8.15 -30.56
C ASP A 310 9.15 6.99 -30.82
N LYS A 311 10.44 7.21 -30.61
CA LYS A 311 11.47 6.16 -30.77
C LYS A 311 11.32 5.05 -29.73
N TYR A 312 10.81 5.39 -28.54
CA TYR A 312 10.56 4.44 -27.46
C TYR A 312 9.15 3.81 -27.54
N GLY A 313 8.33 4.27 -28.48
CA GLY A 313 7.00 3.71 -28.73
C GLY A 313 5.86 4.47 -28.11
N PHE A 314 6.09 5.69 -27.62
CA PHE A 314 5.05 6.54 -27.00
C PHE A 314 4.93 7.87 -27.71
N LYS A 315 3.71 8.40 -27.77
CA LYS A 315 3.45 9.74 -28.27
C LYS A 315 2.41 10.42 -27.39
N ILE A 316 2.71 11.62 -26.93
CA ILE A 316 1.77 12.46 -26.17
C ILE A 316 0.86 13.18 -27.17
N GLY A 317 -0.46 13.01 -26.98
CA GLY A 317 -1.47 13.65 -27.79
C GLY A 317 -1.58 15.15 -27.53
N GLU A 318 -1.86 15.95 -28.56
CA GLU A 318 -2.13 17.38 -28.45
C GLU A 318 -3.63 17.60 -28.16
N ASP A 319 -4.10 16.98 -27.07
CA ASP A 319 -5.51 16.94 -26.68
C ASP A 319 -5.66 16.96 -25.14
N PHE A 320 -6.88 17.26 -24.69
CA PHE A 320 -7.36 16.91 -23.38
C PHE A 320 -8.29 15.71 -23.48
N VAL A 321 -8.09 14.70 -22.68
CA VAL A 321 -9.03 13.60 -22.51
C VAL A 321 -10.07 14.03 -21.47
N LEU A 322 -11.32 14.02 -21.89
CA LEU A 322 -12.48 14.32 -21.06
C LEU A 322 -13.33 13.05 -20.91
N ASP A 323 -13.87 12.81 -19.71
CA ASP A 323 -14.57 11.55 -19.42
C ASP A 323 -15.85 11.79 -18.60
N MET A 324 -16.91 11.06 -18.93
CA MET A 324 -18.11 11.06 -18.10
C MET A 324 -17.89 10.36 -16.75
N GLN A 325 -16.92 9.44 -16.65
CA GLN A 325 -16.46 8.85 -15.39
C GLN A 325 -15.45 9.78 -14.73
N ALA A 326 -15.92 10.90 -14.22
CA ALA A 326 -15.11 11.97 -13.69
C ALA A 326 -15.13 12.01 -12.16
N ALA A 327 -14.04 12.50 -11.59
CA ALA A 327 -13.92 12.77 -10.16
C ALA A 327 -14.53 14.14 -9.79
N PRO A 328 -14.96 14.34 -8.53
CA PRO A 328 -15.28 15.66 -8.03
C PRO A 328 -14.03 16.55 -7.96
N GLY A 329 -14.11 17.74 -8.52
CA GLY A 329 -13.04 18.75 -8.48
C GLY A 329 -13.55 20.13 -8.13
N PRO A 330 -12.64 21.08 -7.79
CA PRO A 330 -12.99 22.44 -7.43
C PRO A 330 -13.38 23.25 -8.66
N ILE A 331 -14.51 23.93 -8.59
CA ILE A 331 -14.97 24.88 -9.59
C ILE A 331 -15.28 26.22 -8.93
N ASP A 332 -15.17 27.30 -9.70
CA ASP A 332 -15.64 28.63 -9.29
C ASP A 332 -16.90 28.99 -10.08
N VAL A 333 -17.97 29.31 -9.36
CA VAL A 333 -19.23 29.76 -9.94
C VAL A 333 -19.58 31.11 -9.29
N GLY A 334 -19.33 32.18 -10.00
CA GLY A 334 -19.64 33.53 -9.52
C GLY A 334 -18.88 33.94 -8.26
N GLY A 335 -17.60 33.56 -8.14
CA GLY A 335 -16.75 33.82 -6.97
C GLY A 335 -16.98 32.90 -5.78
N ARG A 336 -17.83 31.88 -5.92
CA ARG A 336 -18.05 30.83 -4.91
C ARG A 336 -17.38 29.54 -5.34
N LYS A 337 -16.50 29.03 -4.48
CA LYS A 337 -15.87 27.73 -4.68
C LYS A 337 -16.87 26.63 -4.37
N MET A 338 -17.07 25.73 -5.30
CA MET A 338 -17.94 24.56 -5.18
C MET A 338 -17.18 23.31 -5.61
N LEU A 339 -17.64 22.15 -5.18
CA LEU A 339 -17.16 20.86 -5.68
C LEU A 339 -18.17 20.35 -6.71
N SER A 340 -17.68 19.95 -7.87
CA SER A 340 -18.52 19.39 -8.92
C SER A 340 -17.77 18.29 -9.68
N THR A 341 -18.50 17.29 -10.11
CA THR A 341 -17.98 16.27 -11.02
C THR A 341 -17.92 16.86 -12.41
N ARG A 342 -16.73 16.87 -13.00
CA ARG A 342 -16.48 17.46 -14.33
C ARG A 342 -15.60 16.57 -15.18
N PRO A 343 -15.88 16.52 -16.50
CA PRO A 343 -15.19 15.61 -17.42
C PRO A 343 -13.66 15.75 -17.46
N GLU A 344 -13.12 16.93 -17.14
CA GLU A 344 -11.68 17.20 -17.10
C GLU A 344 -10.93 16.57 -15.93
N PHE A 345 -11.61 16.00 -14.92
CA PHE A 345 -11.01 15.29 -13.80
C PHE A 345 -11.24 13.78 -13.99
N VAL A 346 -10.47 13.17 -14.90
CA VAL A 346 -10.66 11.78 -15.29
C VAL A 346 -10.33 10.84 -14.12
N GLY A 347 -11.35 10.18 -13.59
CA GLY A 347 -11.20 9.21 -12.50
C GLY A 347 -11.04 7.80 -13.06
N VAL A 348 -9.87 7.20 -12.88
CA VAL A 348 -9.57 5.86 -13.39
C VAL A 348 -9.43 4.90 -12.23
N LYS A 349 -10.20 3.79 -12.26
CA LYS A 349 -9.94 2.65 -11.40
C LYS A 349 -8.70 1.93 -11.93
N THR A 350 -7.73 1.70 -11.07
CA THR A 350 -6.54 0.95 -11.46
C THR A 350 -6.93 -0.50 -11.78
N GLN A 351 -6.51 -0.97 -12.94
CA GLN A 351 -6.77 -2.33 -13.38
C GLN A 351 -5.47 -3.12 -13.32
N GLY A 352 -5.47 -4.24 -12.62
CA GLY A 352 -4.43 -5.24 -12.73
C GLY A 352 -3.92 -5.75 -11.40
N ASP A 353 -4.13 -7.04 -11.16
CA ASP A 353 -3.43 -7.85 -10.17
C ASP A 353 -2.12 -8.43 -10.78
N ASP A 354 -1.45 -7.70 -11.68
CA ASP A 354 -0.18 -8.17 -12.20
C ASP A 354 0.87 -8.08 -11.09
N LYS A 355 1.23 -9.24 -10.54
CA LYS A 355 2.20 -9.38 -9.45
C LYS A 355 3.60 -8.86 -9.83
N ASP A 356 3.85 -8.73 -11.13
CA ASP A 356 5.11 -8.25 -11.66
C ASP A 356 5.19 -6.72 -11.75
N LEU A 357 4.09 -6.01 -11.46
CA LEU A 357 4.01 -4.55 -11.56
C LEU A 357 3.65 -3.89 -10.21
N SER A 358 4.63 -3.37 -9.53
CA SER A 358 4.45 -2.71 -8.22
C SER A 358 3.84 -1.29 -8.31
N VAL A 359 3.86 -0.66 -9.49
CA VAL A 359 3.45 0.74 -9.69
C VAL A 359 2.03 1.03 -9.19
N ILE A 360 1.09 0.12 -9.43
CA ILE A 360 -0.33 0.28 -9.02
C ILE A 360 -0.69 -0.49 -7.75
N THR A 361 0.29 -1.11 -7.09
CA THR A 361 0.05 -1.89 -5.88
C THR A 361 -0.53 -1.04 -4.76
N GLY A 362 -1.66 -1.46 -4.20
CA GLY A 362 -2.35 -0.74 -3.12
C GLY A 362 -3.07 0.54 -3.55
N ILE A 363 -3.28 0.75 -4.84
CA ILE A 363 -3.98 1.91 -5.39
C ILE A 363 -5.30 1.43 -5.98
N ASN A 364 -6.42 1.97 -5.52
CA ASN A 364 -7.74 1.62 -6.03
C ASN A 364 -8.17 2.48 -7.22
N ALA A 365 -7.81 3.76 -7.19
CA ALA A 365 -8.11 4.71 -8.25
C ALA A 365 -7.10 5.87 -8.26
N VAL A 366 -6.97 6.50 -9.42
CA VAL A 366 -6.17 7.71 -9.64
C VAL A 366 -7.01 8.71 -10.39
N VAL A 367 -6.87 9.98 -10.07
CA VAL A 367 -7.45 11.09 -10.84
C VAL A 367 -6.37 11.71 -11.72
N PHE A 368 -6.68 11.88 -12.99
CA PHE A 368 -5.84 12.55 -13.97
C PHE A 368 -6.52 13.87 -14.38
N PRO A 369 -6.13 15.00 -13.75
CA PRO A 369 -6.72 16.30 -14.07
C PRO A 369 -6.14 16.84 -15.38
N PHE A 370 -7.01 17.18 -16.32
CA PHE A 370 -6.62 17.79 -17.61
C PHE A 370 -5.63 16.95 -18.43
N SER A 371 -5.66 15.62 -18.28
CA SER A 371 -4.73 14.71 -18.92
C SER A 371 -4.82 14.75 -20.44
N SER A 372 -3.68 14.62 -21.10
CA SER A 372 -3.56 14.33 -22.51
C SER A 372 -3.53 12.83 -22.77
N SER A 373 -3.91 12.40 -23.97
CA SER A 373 -3.78 11.00 -24.35
C SER A 373 -2.33 10.59 -24.54
N VAL A 374 -2.02 9.33 -24.23
CA VAL A 374 -0.75 8.68 -24.58
C VAL A 374 -1.03 7.62 -25.62
N GLU A 375 -0.47 7.78 -26.82
CA GLU A 375 -0.62 6.86 -27.93
C GLU A 375 0.57 5.91 -28.01
N LEU A 376 0.30 4.66 -28.34
CA LEU A 376 1.34 3.65 -28.57
C LEU A 376 1.70 3.62 -30.05
N VAL A 377 2.95 3.91 -30.38
CA VAL A 377 3.46 4.05 -31.74
C VAL A 377 4.67 3.14 -32.00
N GLY A 378 5.08 3.01 -33.23
CA GLY A 378 6.32 2.30 -33.60
C GLY A 378 6.46 0.92 -32.94
N PRO A 379 7.48 0.70 -32.09
CA PRO A 379 7.76 -0.60 -31.47
C PRO A 379 6.68 -1.08 -30.51
N LEU A 380 5.79 -0.20 -30.05
CA LEU A 380 4.68 -0.52 -29.14
C LEU A 380 3.30 -0.41 -29.80
N ALA A 381 3.24 -0.13 -31.09
CA ALA A 381 2.00 -0.01 -31.84
C ALA A 381 1.12 -1.25 -31.67
N GLY A 382 -0.19 -1.05 -31.47
CA GLY A 382 -1.13 -2.14 -31.24
C GLY A 382 -1.11 -2.73 -29.83
N GLY A 383 -0.45 -2.07 -28.88
CA GLY A 383 -0.47 -2.45 -27.45
C GLY A 383 0.38 -3.67 -27.10
N LYS A 384 1.30 -4.05 -27.97
CA LYS A 384 2.22 -5.17 -27.71
C LYS A 384 3.67 -4.72 -27.89
N ALA A 385 4.50 -4.99 -26.89
CA ALA A 385 5.92 -4.78 -26.99
C ALA A 385 6.56 -5.86 -27.90
N GLN A 386 7.40 -5.45 -28.85
CA GLN A 386 8.18 -6.39 -29.67
C GLN A 386 9.23 -7.10 -28.81
N ALA A 387 9.76 -6.42 -27.79
CA ALA A 387 10.65 -6.96 -26.78
C ALA A 387 10.31 -6.36 -25.41
N GLY A 388 10.35 -7.16 -24.35
CA GLY A 388 9.98 -6.71 -23.00
C GLY A 388 8.49 -6.83 -22.67
N LYS A 389 8.05 -6.08 -21.67
CA LYS A 389 6.68 -6.06 -21.16
C LYS A 389 6.12 -4.64 -21.22
N LEU A 390 4.87 -4.51 -21.61
CA LEU A 390 4.10 -3.26 -21.62
C LEU A 390 2.84 -3.44 -20.77
N TRP A 391 2.56 -2.48 -19.92
CA TRP A 391 1.36 -2.44 -19.09
C TRP A 391 0.61 -1.14 -19.32
N THR A 392 -0.70 -1.23 -19.45
CA THR A 392 -1.59 -0.07 -19.38
C THR A 392 -1.91 0.19 -17.91
N LEU A 393 -1.40 1.28 -17.35
CA LEU A 393 -1.63 1.66 -15.96
C LEU A 393 -2.98 2.33 -15.77
N ALA A 394 -3.33 3.18 -16.74
CA ALA A 394 -4.57 3.93 -16.73
C ALA A 394 -5.08 4.16 -18.16
N ALA A 395 -6.36 3.99 -18.35
CA ALA A 395 -7.08 4.36 -19.56
C ALA A 395 -8.43 4.98 -19.19
N SER A 396 -8.88 5.94 -19.98
CA SER A 396 -10.21 6.54 -19.85
C SER A 396 -11.32 5.55 -20.17
N SER A 397 -12.56 5.91 -19.87
CA SER A 397 -13.72 5.07 -20.19
C SER A 397 -14.11 5.13 -21.66
N VAL A 398 -15.01 4.25 -22.07
CA VAL A 398 -15.61 4.27 -23.43
C VAL A 398 -16.49 5.51 -23.68
N GLU A 399 -16.89 6.21 -22.62
CA GLU A 399 -17.68 7.44 -22.69
C GLU A 399 -16.79 8.70 -22.67
N SER A 400 -15.49 8.54 -22.82
CA SER A 400 -14.53 9.63 -22.92
C SER A 400 -14.39 10.14 -24.35
N TRP A 401 -13.86 11.35 -24.52
CA TRP A 401 -13.58 11.97 -25.81
C TRP A 401 -12.35 12.87 -25.73
N LYS A 402 -11.79 13.25 -26.87
CA LYS A 402 -10.66 14.16 -26.99
C LYS A 402 -11.15 15.58 -27.30
N GLN A 403 -10.62 16.56 -26.57
CA GLN A 403 -10.76 17.99 -26.85
C GLN A 403 -9.44 18.52 -27.36
N THR A 404 -9.39 18.89 -28.64
CA THR A 404 -8.20 19.43 -29.31
C THR A 404 -8.28 20.95 -29.48
N GLY A 405 -7.13 21.59 -29.68
CA GLY A 405 -7.03 23.02 -29.91
C GLY A 405 -7.25 23.87 -28.66
N PHE A 406 -7.50 25.15 -28.90
CA PHE A 406 -7.77 26.11 -27.81
C PHE A 406 -9.08 25.79 -27.10
N TYR A 407 -9.03 25.72 -25.78
CA TYR A 407 -10.23 25.48 -24.97
C TYR A 407 -10.24 26.32 -23.70
N PHE A 408 -11.41 26.83 -23.34
CA PHE A 408 -11.63 27.63 -22.13
C PHE A 408 -12.39 26.80 -21.08
N PHE A 409 -11.71 26.46 -20.00
CA PHE A 409 -12.31 25.76 -18.86
C PHE A 409 -12.84 26.79 -17.86
N SER A 410 -14.14 26.74 -17.56
CA SER A 410 -14.76 27.56 -16.53
C SER A 410 -15.78 26.75 -15.75
N GLY A 411 -16.15 27.21 -14.55
CA GLY A 411 -17.16 26.56 -13.72
C GLY A 411 -18.54 26.44 -14.38
N THR A 412 -18.81 27.27 -15.38
CA THR A 412 -20.12 27.37 -16.05
C THR A 412 -20.20 26.65 -17.39
N ASN A 413 -19.10 26.48 -18.13
CA ASN A 413 -19.14 25.75 -19.38
C ASN A 413 -19.11 24.23 -19.14
N LYS A 414 -19.87 23.50 -19.94
CA LYS A 414 -19.83 22.02 -19.96
C LYS A 414 -19.27 21.59 -21.30
N PRO A 415 -18.11 20.90 -21.31
CA PRO A 415 -17.58 20.33 -22.55
C PRO A 415 -18.57 19.31 -23.13
N GLU A 416 -18.82 19.40 -24.43
CA GLU A 416 -19.67 18.44 -25.13
C GLU A 416 -18.84 17.32 -25.75
N PRO A 417 -19.31 16.06 -25.71
CA PRO A 417 -18.62 14.94 -26.33
C PRO A 417 -18.39 15.15 -27.82
N THR A 418 -17.15 14.93 -28.27
CA THR A 418 -16.78 14.92 -29.69
C THR A 418 -17.07 13.57 -30.36
N LYS A 419 -16.71 13.43 -31.63
CA LYS A 419 -16.87 12.14 -32.39
C LYS A 419 -15.81 11.12 -31.96
N ASP A 420 -14.64 11.56 -31.52
CA ASP A 420 -13.56 10.68 -31.09
C ASP A 420 -13.91 10.11 -29.72
N LYS A 421 -14.18 8.80 -29.68
CA LYS A 421 -14.60 8.08 -28.48
C LYS A 421 -13.48 7.22 -27.94
N GLY A 422 -13.40 7.15 -26.61
CA GLY A 422 -12.44 6.31 -25.88
C GLY A 422 -12.70 4.80 -26.02
N PRO A 423 -11.92 3.99 -25.32
CA PRO A 423 -10.95 4.40 -24.28
C PRO A 423 -9.63 4.94 -24.86
N PHE A 424 -9.05 5.93 -24.18
CA PHE A 424 -7.73 6.47 -24.50
C PHE A 424 -6.74 6.11 -23.40
N GLY A 425 -5.51 5.74 -23.75
CA GLY A 425 -4.45 5.53 -22.80
C GLY A 425 -4.01 6.84 -22.12
N LEU A 426 -3.86 6.83 -20.81
CA LEU A 426 -3.42 7.99 -20.01
C LEU A 426 -2.05 7.75 -19.38
N ALA A 427 -1.76 6.50 -19.01
CA ALA A 427 -0.50 6.11 -18.40
C ALA A 427 -0.11 4.69 -18.78
N TYR A 428 1.17 4.51 -19.06
CA TYR A 428 1.76 3.22 -19.40
C TYR A 428 3.07 2.98 -18.64
N ALA A 429 3.39 1.72 -18.38
CA ALA A 429 4.69 1.26 -17.94
C ALA A 429 5.29 0.30 -18.96
N TYR A 430 6.59 0.40 -19.18
CA TYR A 430 7.35 -0.47 -20.07
C TYR A 430 8.61 -0.96 -19.37
N GLN A 431 8.92 -2.22 -19.55
CA GLN A 431 10.19 -2.81 -19.11
C GLN A 431 10.78 -3.65 -20.25
N GLY A 432 11.92 -3.24 -20.74
CA GLY A 432 12.58 -3.97 -21.84
C GLY A 432 13.79 -3.25 -22.39
N PRO A 433 14.45 -3.81 -23.41
CA PRO A 433 15.53 -3.15 -24.11
C PRO A 433 15.00 -1.93 -24.87
N LEU A 434 15.76 -0.84 -24.88
CA LEU A 434 15.49 0.38 -25.65
C LEU A 434 16.58 0.60 -26.70
N LYS A 435 16.16 1.00 -27.90
CA LYS A 435 17.07 1.51 -28.91
C LYS A 435 17.27 3.01 -28.74
N SER A 436 18.51 3.48 -28.84
CA SER A 436 18.82 4.90 -28.77
C SER A 436 18.10 5.68 -29.87
N ALA A 437 17.53 6.81 -29.50
CA ALA A 437 16.90 7.72 -30.44
C ALA A 437 17.93 8.48 -31.31
N PHE A 438 19.20 8.53 -30.85
CA PHE A 438 20.28 9.29 -31.46
C PHE A 438 21.46 8.43 -31.94
N ALA A 439 21.35 7.10 -31.86
CA ALA A 439 22.37 6.24 -32.45
C ALA A 439 22.47 6.49 -33.96
N PRO A 440 23.68 6.65 -34.52
CA PRO A 440 23.84 6.72 -35.96
C PRO A 440 23.30 5.44 -36.58
N ALA A 441 22.59 5.55 -37.69
CA ALA A 441 22.24 4.39 -38.50
C ALA A 441 23.55 3.63 -38.77
N ALA A 442 23.59 2.35 -38.35
CA ALA A 442 24.80 1.56 -38.26
C ALA A 442 25.63 1.63 -39.58
N ALA A 443 26.57 2.53 -39.63
CA ALA A 443 27.70 2.43 -40.57
C ALA A 443 28.65 1.38 -40.00
N ALA A 444 28.68 0.24 -40.65
CA ALA A 444 29.47 -0.90 -40.24
C ALA A 444 30.93 -0.48 -39.93
N GLY A 445 31.33 -0.60 -38.68
CA GLY A 445 32.74 -0.70 -38.33
C GLY A 445 33.42 0.42 -37.56
N MET A 446 32.77 1.51 -37.16
CA MET A 446 33.37 2.56 -36.32
C MET A 446 32.48 2.83 -35.09
N SER A 447 32.80 2.23 -33.95
CA SER A 447 32.26 2.64 -32.65
C SER A 447 33.06 3.83 -32.13
N ASP A 448 32.51 5.01 -32.16
CA ASP A 448 33.01 6.18 -31.45
C ASP A 448 32.69 6.03 -29.97
N PRO A 449 33.66 5.94 -29.06
CA PRO A 449 33.41 5.81 -27.62
C PRO A 449 32.63 6.97 -26.99
N SER A 450 32.54 8.10 -27.69
CA SER A 450 31.79 9.29 -27.23
C SER A 450 30.30 9.23 -27.58
N GLN A 451 29.85 8.27 -28.40
CA GLN A 451 28.47 8.13 -28.80
C GLN A 451 27.70 7.17 -27.87
N PRO A 452 26.41 7.44 -27.58
CA PRO A 452 25.59 6.53 -26.77
C PRO A 452 25.50 5.16 -27.48
N PRO A 453 25.43 4.05 -26.71
CA PRO A 453 25.19 2.72 -27.29
C PRO A 453 23.90 2.72 -28.12
N SER A 454 23.90 1.92 -29.19
CA SER A 454 22.70 1.78 -30.05
C SER A 454 21.49 1.15 -29.33
N GLU A 455 21.74 0.45 -28.24
CA GLU A 455 20.75 -0.22 -27.42
C GLU A 455 21.15 -0.13 -25.95
N SER A 456 20.16 -0.11 -25.05
CA SER A 456 20.38 -0.02 -23.61
C SER A 456 21.17 -1.23 -23.07
N LYS A 457 22.13 -0.98 -22.16
CA LYS A 457 22.99 -2.02 -21.56
C LYS A 457 22.22 -3.06 -20.76
N LYS A 458 21.05 -2.68 -20.24
CA LYS A 458 20.13 -3.52 -19.45
C LYS A 458 18.71 -3.16 -19.85
N PRO A 459 17.72 -4.03 -19.55
CA PRO A 459 16.31 -3.65 -19.68
C PRO A 459 16.04 -2.36 -18.91
N VAL A 460 15.40 -1.40 -19.55
CA VAL A 460 15.02 -0.11 -18.98
C VAL A 460 13.60 -0.18 -18.50
N ARG A 461 13.30 0.51 -17.40
CA ARG A 461 11.95 0.68 -16.88
C ARG A 461 11.50 2.11 -17.14
N LEU A 462 10.45 2.26 -17.94
CA LEU A 462 9.85 3.56 -18.29
C LEU A 462 8.42 3.63 -17.80
N MET A 463 8.03 4.78 -17.28
CA MET A 463 6.63 5.16 -17.10
C MET A 463 6.35 6.43 -17.92
N VAL A 464 5.28 6.44 -18.68
CA VAL A 464 4.84 7.60 -19.46
C VAL A 464 3.42 7.93 -19.09
N VAL A 465 3.17 9.17 -18.70
CA VAL A 465 1.87 9.69 -18.27
C VAL A 465 1.58 10.97 -19.04
N GLY A 466 0.36 11.09 -19.56
CA GLY A 466 -0.13 12.28 -20.27
C GLY A 466 -0.59 13.40 -19.35
N ASP A 467 -0.07 13.45 -18.10
CA ASP A 467 -0.48 14.39 -17.06
C ASP A 467 0.67 14.62 -16.09
N SER A 468 0.99 15.86 -15.79
CA SER A 468 1.98 16.20 -14.77
C SER A 468 1.35 16.62 -13.44
N ASP A 469 0.06 16.94 -13.44
CA ASP A 469 -0.64 17.52 -12.29
C ASP A 469 -1.20 16.45 -11.34
N PHE A 470 -1.37 15.20 -11.78
CA PHE A 470 -2.03 14.13 -11.02
C PHE A 470 -1.38 13.83 -9.65
N ALA A 471 -0.12 14.20 -9.44
CA ALA A 471 0.61 14.06 -8.19
C ALA A 471 1.02 15.41 -7.57
N SER A 472 0.53 16.53 -8.12
CA SER A 472 0.87 17.88 -7.65
C SER A 472 0.18 18.24 -6.34
N ASP A 473 0.76 19.19 -5.61
CA ASP A 473 0.19 19.71 -4.36
C ASP A 473 -1.22 20.30 -4.55
N GLU A 474 -1.49 20.88 -5.73
CA GLU A 474 -2.79 21.44 -6.09
C GLU A 474 -3.90 20.39 -5.97
N PHE A 475 -3.66 19.20 -6.48
CA PHE A 475 -4.65 18.12 -6.46
C PHE A 475 -4.54 17.21 -5.22
N LEU A 476 -3.36 17.04 -4.63
CA LEU A 476 -3.20 16.31 -3.38
C LEU A 476 -3.97 16.93 -2.21
N GLN A 477 -4.17 18.24 -2.19
CA GLN A 477 -5.01 18.91 -1.20
C GLN A 477 -6.46 18.39 -1.23
N MET A 478 -6.93 17.92 -2.38
CA MET A 478 -8.26 17.34 -2.55
C MET A 478 -8.42 16.00 -1.85
N ALA A 479 -7.31 15.30 -1.54
CA ALA A 479 -7.34 14.03 -0.81
C ALA A 479 -7.99 14.16 0.58
N ARG A 480 -7.96 15.35 1.19
CA ARG A 480 -8.65 15.63 2.46
C ARG A 480 -10.18 15.43 2.36
N TYR A 481 -10.73 15.60 1.18
CA TYR A 481 -12.16 15.48 0.90
C TYR A 481 -12.49 14.19 0.15
N PHE A 482 -11.59 13.76 -0.74
CA PHE A 482 -11.75 12.62 -1.63
C PHE A 482 -10.47 11.78 -1.67
N PRO A 483 -10.43 10.64 -0.96
CA PRO A 483 -9.23 9.79 -0.87
C PRO A 483 -8.67 9.32 -2.21
N LEU A 484 -9.47 9.31 -3.28
CA LEU A 484 -9.03 8.92 -4.62
C LEU A 484 -7.90 9.82 -5.19
N TYR A 485 -7.74 11.05 -4.70
CA TYR A 485 -6.65 11.94 -5.10
C TYR A 485 -5.28 11.57 -4.49
N GLU A 486 -5.25 10.76 -3.44
CA GLU A 486 -3.99 10.22 -2.93
C GLU A 486 -3.32 9.23 -3.90
N GLY A 487 -4.12 8.62 -4.78
CA GLY A 487 -3.64 7.61 -5.73
C GLY A 487 -2.53 8.10 -6.63
N GLY A 488 -2.54 9.38 -7.02
CA GLY A 488 -1.53 9.99 -7.88
C GLY A 488 -0.14 10.01 -7.25
N ALA A 489 -0.02 10.58 -6.06
CA ALA A 489 1.28 10.63 -5.35
C ALA A 489 1.82 9.23 -5.03
N ARG A 490 0.94 8.29 -4.67
CA ARG A 490 1.33 6.89 -4.42
C ARG A 490 1.81 6.20 -5.68
N MET A 491 1.11 6.40 -6.81
CA MET A 491 1.50 5.87 -8.09
C MET A 491 2.90 6.37 -8.50
N LEU A 492 3.16 7.66 -8.34
CA LEU A 492 4.47 8.23 -8.65
C LEU A 492 5.57 7.72 -7.71
N LEU A 493 5.30 7.62 -6.40
CA LEU A 493 6.24 7.06 -5.43
C LEU A 493 6.56 5.58 -5.73
N ASN A 494 5.54 4.78 -6.04
CA ASN A 494 5.73 3.39 -6.44
C ASN A 494 6.50 3.27 -7.76
N ALA A 495 6.20 4.14 -8.74
CA ALA A 495 6.88 4.16 -10.03
C ALA A 495 8.37 4.52 -9.90
N ILE A 496 8.71 5.48 -9.03
CA ILE A 496 10.10 5.82 -8.73
C ILE A 496 10.83 4.60 -8.15
N GLY A 497 10.26 3.92 -7.15
CA GLY A 497 10.82 2.68 -6.61
C GLY A 497 10.96 1.60 -7.68
N TRP A 498 9.94 1.42 -8.50
CA TRP A 498 9.94 0.44 -9.60
C TRP A 498 11.03 0.75 -10.64
N THR A 499 11.19 2.00 -11.07
CA THR A 499 12.21 2.37 -12.06
C THR A 499 13.64 2.16 -11.56
N MET A 500 13.86 2.21 -10.25
CA MET A 500 15.15 1.96 -9.61
C MET A 500 15.37 0.50 -9.18
N GLU A 501 14.40 -0.40 -9.42
CA GLU A 501 14.40 -1.77 -8.88
C GLU A 501 14.45 -1.81 -7.34
N ASP A 502 13.91 -0.77 -6.69
CA ASP A 502 13.84 -0.63 -5.24
C ASP A 502 12.38 -0.66 -4.75
N GLU A 503 11.78 -1.83 -4.80
CA GLU A 503 10.36 -2.04 -4.54
C GLU A 503 10.08 -2.57 -3.13
N ALA A 504 11.11 -2.64 -2.28
CA ALA A 504 11.04 -3.29 -0.97
C ALA A 504 9.89 -2.75 -0.07
N LEU A 505 9.59 -1.46 -0.11
CA LEU A 505 8.55 -0.86 0.74
C LEU A 505 7.15 -0.84 0.10
N THR A 506 7.01 -1.12 -1.19
CA THR A 506 5.72 -1.05 -1.88
C THR A 506 4.65 -1.97 -1.29
N PRO A 507 4.93 -3.27 -0.99
CA PRO A 507 3.95 -4.16 -0.37
C PRO A 507 3.57 -3.74 1.05
N VAL A 508 4.50 -3.11 1.79
CA VAL A 508 4.26 -2.62 3.16
C VAL A 508 3.33 -1.42 3.13
N ARG A 509 3.59 -0.50 2.21
CA ARG A 509 2.79 0.71 1.98
C ARG A 509 1.35 0.37 1.60
N SER A 510 1.14 -0.67 0.81
CA SER A 510 -0.18 -1.11 0.38
C SER A 510 -1.07 -1.66 1.50
N LYS A 511 -0.49 -2.24 2.55
CA LYS A 511 -1.25 -2.73 3.72
C LYS A 511 -1.98 -1.63 4.48
N THR A 512 -1.44 -0.41 4.45
CA THR A 512 -1.94 0.73 5.22
C THR A 512 -3.28 1.27 4.69
N LEU A 513 -3.73 0.86 3.51
CA LEU A 513 -4.70 1.59 2.69
C LEU A 513 -6.06 0.94 2.54
N THR A 514 -6.29 -0.21 3.12
CA THR A 514 -7.50 -0.98 2.86
C THR A 514 -8.48 -0.95 4.01
N ALA A 515 -8.94 0.23 4.42
CA ALA A 515 -10.29 0.34 4.96
C ALA A 515 -11.26 0.16 3.77
N ARG A 516 -11.52 -1.09 3.38
CA ARG A 516 -12.58 -1.38 2.40
C ARG A 516 -13.89 -1.41 3.17
N PRO A 517 -14.81 -0.45 2.95
CA PRO A 517 -16.16 -0.61 3.46
C PRO A 517 -16.73 -1.90 2.87
N ILE A 518 -17.40 -2.70 3.69
CA ILE A 518 -18.11 -3.87 3.20
C ILE A 518 -19.24 -3.36 2.29
N GLU A 519 -18.99 -3.36 0.99
CA GLU A 519 -20.01 -3.03 0.00
C GLU A 519 -20.98 -4.21 -0.10
N ILE A 520 -22.15 -4.07 0.48
CA ILE A 520 -23.21 -5.05 0.36
C ILE A 520 -24.24 -4.49 -0.64
N ASP A 521 -24.19 -4.96 -1.87
CA ASP A 521 -25.00 -4.47 -3.00
C ASP A 521 -26.50 -4.65 -2.84
N SER A 522 -26.99 -5.38 -1.84
CA SER A 522 -28.44 -5.58 -1.65
C SER A 522 -28.83 -5.90 -0.21
N ASN A 523 -30.00 -5.41 0.20
CA ASN A 523 -30.61 -5.72 1.50
C ASN A 523 -30.84 -7.23 1.71
N ALA A 524 -31.01 -8.00 0.63
CA ALA A 524 -31.15 -9.45 0.70
C ALA A 524 -29.86 -10.13 1.18
N LYS A 525 -28.67 -9.70 0.70
CA LYS A 525 -27.37 -10.20 1.18
C LYS A 525 -27.13 -9.85 2.64
N VAL A 526 -27.51 -8.63 3.08
CA VAL A 526 -27.43 -8.21 4.49
C VAL A 526 -28.26 -9.14 5.38
N THR A 527 -29.50 -9.42 4.96
CA THR A 527 -30.41 -10.29 5.71
C THR A 527 -29.91 -11.74 5.74
N ALA A 528 -29.38 -12.25 4.63
CA ALA A 528 -28.79 -13.58 4.56
C ALA A 528 -27.56 -13.71 5.47
N LEU A 529 -26.66 -12.73 5.48
CA LEU A 529 -25.49 -12.69 6.35
C LEU A 529 -25.89 -12.66 7.84
N LYS A 530 -26.89 -11.86 8.19
CA LYS A 530 -27.45 -11.82 9.55
C LYS A 530 -28.04 -13.17 9.94
N ALA A 531 -28.82 -13.80 9.05
CA ALA A 531 -29.43 -15.11 9.30
C ALA A 531 -28.39 -16.22 9.48
N VAL A 532 -27.33 -16.22 8.66
CA VAL A 532 -26.22 -17.19 8.79
C VAL A 532 -25.46 -16.99 10.09
N ASN A 533 -25.19 -15.76 10.51
CA ASN A 533 -24.50 -15.50 11.78
C ASN A 533 -25.35 -15.84 13.00
N ILE A 534 -26.66 -15.56 12.98
CA ILE A 534 -27.56 -15.80 14.11
C ILE A 534 -27.93 -17.29 14.22
N ALA A 535 -28.24 -17.95 13.10
CA ALA A 535 -28.73 -19.34 13.08
C ALA A 535 -27.64 -20.36 12.75
N GLY A 536 -26.63 -20.03 11.96
CA GLY A 536 -25.62 -20.98 11.45
C GLY A 536 -24.79 -21.60 12.56
N VAL A 537 -24.27 -20.79 13.47
CA VAL A 537 -23.44 -21.28 14.59
C VAL A 537 -24.24 -22.22 15.52
N PRO A 538 -25.45 -21.85 16.00
CA PRO A 538 -26.28 -22.78 16.76
C PRO A 538 -26.62 -24.06 16.01
N LEU A 539 -26.93 -24.01 14.70
CA LEU A 539 -27.26 -25.17 13.89
C LEU A 539 -26.09 -26.14 13.77
N VAL A 540 -24.86 -25.65 13.67
CA VAL A 540 -23.64 -26.49 13.67
C VAL A 540 -23.54 -27.26 15.00
N PHE A 541 -23.75 -26.62 16.14
CA PHE A 541 -23.72 -27.30 17.44
C PHE A 541 -24.86 -28.32 17.60
N VAL A 542 -26.06 -28.00 17.12
CA VAL A 542 -27.18 -28.96 17.08
C VAL A 542 -26.84 -30.13 16.18
N GLY A 543 -26.22 -29.93 15.03
CA GLY A 543 -25.74 -30.98 14.13
C GLY A 543 -24.74 -31.94 14.79
N PHE A 544 -23.73 -31.36 15.47
CA PHE A 544 -22.78 -32.18 16.25
C PHE A 544 -23.46 -32.92 17.41
N GLY A 545 -24.42 -32.31 18.09
CA GLY A 545 -25.22 -32.96 19.14
C GLY A 545 -26.02 -34.14 18.61
N LEU A 546 -26.68 -34.01 17.47
CA LEU A 546 -27.44 -35.07 16.80
C LEU A 546 -26.56 -36.20 16.29
N LEU A 547 -25.41 -35.86 15.68
CA LEU A 547 -24.42 -36.85 15.30
C LEU A 547 -23.90 -37.65 16.49
N GLY A 548 -23.52 -36.99 17.56
CA GLY A 548 -23.08 -37.62 18.81
C GLY A 548 -24.18 -38.48 19.46
N TRP A 549 -25.45 -38.05 19.36
CA TRP A 549 -26.58 -38.83 19.82
C TRP A 549 -26.79 -40.10 18.95
N ARG A 550 -26.73 -40.01 17.61
CA ARG A 550 -26.83 -41.15 16.70
C ARG A 550 -25.72 -42.17 16.94
N VAL A 551 -24.46 -41.72 17.07
CA VAL A 551 -23.31 -42.62 17.35
C VAL A 551 -23.49 -43.33 18.69
N ARG A 552 -23.95 -42.65 19.75
CA ARG A 552 -24.22 -43.25 21.06
C ARG A 552 -25.37 -44.23 20.98
N ARG A 553 -26.44 -43.96 20.22
CA ARG A 553 -27.59 -44.87 20.03
C ARG A 553 -27.18 -46.13 19.26
N ALA A 554 -26.39 -46.01 18.20
CA ALA A 554 -25.85 -47.16 17.44
C ALA A 554 -24.96 -48.06 18.30
N ARG A 555 -24.08 -47.50 19.14
CA ARG A 555 -23.24 -48.26 20.06
C ARG A 555 -24.04 -49.00 21.13
N ARG A 556 -25.19 -48.46 21.59
CA ARG A 556 -26.09 -49.13 22.55
C ARG A 556 -26.91 -50.29 21.93
N GLN A 557 -27.20 -50.22 20.62
CA GLN A 557 -27.91 -51.29 19.91
C GLN A 557 -26.98 -52.47 19.56
N GLY A 558 -25.67 -52.20 19.29
CA GLY A 558 -24.68 -53.24 19.07
C GLY A 558 -24.20 -53.99 20.33
N GLN A 559 -24.60 -53.57 21.53
CA GLN A 559 -24.30 -54.26 22.81
C GLN A 559 -25.44 -55.15 23.31
N LYS A 560 -26.54 -55.31 22.53
CA LYS A 560 -27.71 -56.15 22.87
C LYS A 560 -27.77 -57.44 22.02
N LEU A 561 -26.69 -57.84 21.37
CA LEU A 561 -26.53 -59.13 20.68
C LEU A 561 -25.52 -59.99 21.43
#